data_b5a8e640b0526bd80cc0af97cc5eb73f
#
_entry.id   b5a8e640b0526bd80cc0af97cc5eb73f
#
_cell.length_a   1.000
_cell.length_b   1.000
_cell.length_c   1.000
_cell.angle_alpha   90.00
_cell.angle_beta   90.00
_cell.angle_gamma   90.00
#
_symmetry.space_group_name_H-M   'P 1'
#
loop_
_entity.id
_entity.type
_entity.pdbx_description
1 polymer ?
#
loop_
_entity_poly.entity_id
_entity_poly.type
_entity_poly.pdbx_seq_one_letter_code
_entity_poly.pdbx_strand_id
1 'polypeptide(L)'
;MTDKVRVRFAPSPTGSLHIGGAHTALFNWLLARRTGGAFVLRIEDTDLERSTKEYEQSILDGMRWMGLDWDEGPDKGGDYGPYRQSERMHLYKKYTQQLLDEGKAYEQDGAVFFKVLPGKHIHFHDEVYGDIDVESENASVNQDGTIKDIVIMKRDGMPTYNYAVVIDDYTMGINMVIRGEDHVIN
;
A
#
# COMPACT_ATOMS: atom_id res chain seq x y z
N MET A 1 -4.58 1.52 26.20
CA MET A 1 -4.66 2.78 25.44
C MET A 1 -4.93 2.38 24.01
N THR A 2 -6.05 2.78 23.43
CA THR A 2 -6.29 2.54 22.01
C THR A 2 -5.28 3.38 21.24
N ASP A 3 -4.47 2.74 20.39
CA ASP A 3 -3.51 3.46 19.57
C ASP A 3 -4.24 4.52 18.75
N LYS A 4 -3.61 5.70 18.62
CA LYS A 4 -4.19 6.78 17.79
C LYS A 4 -4.39 6.27 16.38
N VAL A 5 -5.52 6.62 15.78
CA VAL A 5 -5.80 6.28 14.38
C VAL A 5 -4.71 6.84 13.48
N ARG A 6 -4.16 6.00 12.62
CA ARG A 6 -3.21 6.38 11.58
C ARG A 6 -3.73 5.91 10.24
N VAL A 7 -4.02 6.84 9.38
CA VAL A 7 -4.51 6.62 8.02
C VAL A 7 -3.54 7.20 7.00
N ARG A 8 -3.68 6.79 5.76
CA ARG A 8 -2.85 7.30 4.67
C ARG A 8 -3.64 7.58 3.41
N PHE A 9 -3.22 8.61 2.69
CA PHE A 9 -3.46 8.75 1.25
C PHE A 9 -2.17 8.41 0.52
N ALA A 10 -2.27 7.48 -0.45
CA ALA A 10 -1.10 6.89 -1.09
C ALA A 10 -1.22 6.93 -2.62
N PRO A 11 -1.15 8.14 -3.23
CA PRO A 11 -1.30 8.29 -4.67
C PRO A 11 -0.04 7.89 -5.42
N SER A 12 -0.24 7.30 -6.63
CA SER A 12 0.83 7.12 -7.61
C SER A 12 0.95 8.37 -8.47
N PRO A 13 2.15 8.98 -8.61
CA PRO A 13 2.34 10.22 -9.36
C PRO A 13 2.46 9.94 -10.88
N THR A 14 1.47 9.22 -11.44
CA THR A 14 1.37 8.85 -12.86
C THR A 14 0.38 9.74 -13.63
N GLY A 15 -0.19 10.73 -12.95
CA GLY A 15 -1.14 11.71 -13.47
C GLY A 15 -1.52 12.73 -12.40
N SER A 16 -2.31 13.73 -12.78
CA SER A 16 -2.83 14.72 -11.84
C SER A 16 -3.85 14.11 -10.88
N LEU A 17 -4.03 14.74 -9.71
CA LEU A 17 -5.04 14.34 -8.75
C LEU A 17 -6.45 14.43 -9.38
N HIS A 18 -7.12 13.30 -9.49
CA HIS A 18 -8.50 13.23 -10.00
C HIS A 18 -9.51 13.14 -8.84
N ILE A 19 -10.80 13.33 -9.17
CA ILE A 19 -11.87 13.38 -8.17
C ILE A 19 -11.94 12.15 -7.26
N GLY A 20 -11.67 10.95 -7.79
CA GLY A 20 -11.63 9.71 -6.97
C GLY A 20 -10.51 9.74 -5.94
N GLY A 21 -9.30 10.17 -6.34
CA GLY A 21 -8.19 10.36 -5.41
C GLY A 21 -8.49 11.43 -4.36
N ALA A 22 -9.06 12.56 -4.78
CA ALA A 22 -9.48 13.64 -3.88
C ALA A 22 -10.52 13.16 -2.85
N HIS A 23 -11.49 12.36 -3.28
CA HIS A 23 -12.49 11.75 -2.41
C HIS A 23 -11.84 10.83 -1.37
N THR A 24 -10.96 9.93 -1.79
CA THR A 24 -10.23 9.03 -0.87
C THR A 24 -9.38 9.84 0.13
N ALA A 25 -8.67 10.87 -0.34
CA ALA A 25 -7.88 11.74 0.52
C ALA A 25 -8.75 12.45 1.57
N LEU A 26 -9.90 12.98 1.16
CA LEU A 26 -10.84 13.69 2.04
C LEU A 26 -11.34 12.78 3.17
N PHE A 27 -11.75 11.54 2.90
CA PHE A 27 -12.22 10.63 3.95
C PHE A 27 -11.13 10.24 4.94
N ASN A 28 -9.92 9.98 4.47
CA ASN A 28 -8.77 9.73 5.34
C ASN A 28 -8.48 10.96 6.22
N TRP A 29 -8.46 12.16 5.64
CA TRP A 29 -8.24 13.40 6.36
C TRP A 29 -9.30 13.65 7.44
N LEU A 30 -10.59 13.51 7.06
CA LEU A 30 -11.71 13.68 8.00
C LEU A 30 -11.62 12.73 9.19
N LEU A 31 -11.30 11.45 8.95
CA LEU A 31 -11.15 10.48 10.02
C LEU A 31 -9.99 10.84 10.94
N ALA A 32 -8.83 11.18 10.40
CA ALA A 32 -7.68 11.60 11.19
C ALA A 32 -8.01 12.84 12.05
N ARG A 33 -8.62 13.86 11.45
CA ARG A 33 -8.98 15.09 12.18
C ARG A 33 -10.04 14.85 13.25
N ARG A 34 -11.06 14.03 12.96
CA ARG A 34 -12.11 13.68 13.92
C ARG A 34 -11.58 12.91 15.13
N THR A 35 -10.61 12.02 14.93
CA THR A 35 -10.08 11.14 15.98
C THR A 35 -8.85 11.71 16.69
N GLY A 36 -8.32 12.84 16.25
CA GLY A 36 -7.03 13.35 16.71
C GLY A 36 -5.86 12.45 16.33
N GLY A 37 -6.06 11.66 15.27
CA GLY A 37 -5.09 10.73 14.69
C GLY A 37 -4.09 11.41 13.76
N ALA A 38 -3.36 10.61 13.00
CA ALA A 38 -2.38 11.06 12.01
C ALA A 38 -2.82 10.75 10.58
N PHE A 39 -2.68 11.71 9.69
CA PHE A 39 -2.89 11.57 8.25
C PHE A 39 -1.54 11.60 7.53
N VAL A 40 -1.17 10.47 6.95
CA VAL A 40 0.11 10.27 6.25
C VAL A 40 -0.10 10.41 4.74
N LEU A 41 0.76 11.18 4.08
CA LEU A 41 0.86 11.22 2.62
C LEU A 41 2.05 10.38 2.19
N ARG A 42 1.80 9.30 1.42
CA ARG A 42 2.84 8.44 0.83
C ARG A 42 2.76 8.51 -0.68
N ILE A 43 3.89 8.71 -1.35
CA ILE A 43 3.98 8.71 -2.81
C ILE A 43 4.37 7.30 -3.29
N GLU A 44 3.53 6.70 -4.13
CA GLU A 44 3.74 5.36 -4.68
C GLU A 44 4.32 5.46 -6.09
N ASP A 45 5.62 5.71 -6.15
CA ASP A 45 6.40 6.01 -7.36
C ASP A 45 7.24 4.83 -7.86
N THR A 46 6.79 3.59 -7.61
CA THR A 46 7.48 2.38 -8.07
C THR A 46 7.40 2.14 -9.58
N ASP A 47 6.49 2.80 -10.27
CA ASP A 47 6.44 2.85 -11.74
C ASP A 47 7.30 4.02 -12.23
N LEU A 48 8.60 3.76 -12.40
CA LEU A 48 9.57 4.79 -12.75
C LEU A 48 9.36 5.41 -14.15
N GLU A 49 8.68 4.70 -15.06
CA GLU A 49 8.41 5.21 -16.42
C GLU A 49 7.29 6.25 -16.43
N ARG A 50 6.25 6.04 -15.63
CA ARG A 50 5.07 6.91 -15.58
C ARG A 50 5.09 7.92 -14.45
N SER A 51 5.89 7.68 -13.39
CA SER A 51 5.99 8.58 -12.25
C SER A 51 6.87 9.77 -12.56
N THR A 52 6.33 10.98 -12.37
CA THR A 52 7.10 12.22 -12.59
C THR A 52 7.02 13.16 -11.41
N LYS A 53 8.05 14.00 -11.25
CA LYS A 53 8.06 15.05 -10.21
C LYS A 53 6.98 16.10 -10.42
N GLU A 54 6.60 16.36 -11.67
CA GLU A 54 5.53 17.28 -12.03
C GLU A 54 4.18 16.77 -11.55
N TYR A 55 3.91 15.47 -11.71
CA TYR A 55 2.68 14.85 -11.20
C TYR A 55 2.68 14.78 -9.67
N GLU A 56 3.81 14.46 -9.04
CA GLU A 56 3.93 14.53 -7.58
C GLU A 56 3.60 15.94 -7.09
N GLN A 57 4.21 16.98 -7.68
CA GLN A 57 3.94 18.36 -7.32
C GLN A 57 2.47 18.75 -7.53
N SER A 58 1.88 18.32 -8.64
CA SER A 58 0.45 18.54 -8.93
C SER A 58 -0.46 17.92 -7.87
N ILE A 59 -0.12 16.72 -7.36
CA ILE A 59 -0.85 16.08 -6.27
C ILE A 59 -0.73 16.91 -4.98
N LEU A 60 0.49 17.31 -4.60
CA LEU A 60 0.74 18.12 -3.41
C LEU A 60 -0.02 19.45 -3.46
N ASP A 61 0.00 20.10 -4.61
CA ASP A 61 -0.69 21.39 -4.80
C ASP A 61 -2.21 21.23 -4.79
N GLY A 62 -2.73 20.15 -5.40
CA GLY A 62 -4.14 19.81 -5.33
C GLY A 62 -4.63 19.56 -3.90
N MET A 63 -3.85 18.84 -3.10
CA MET A 63 -4.14 18.59 -1.69
C MET A 63 -4.16 19.91 -0.89
N ARG A 64 -3.16 20.76 -1.09
CA ARG A 64 -3.10 22.09 -0.44
C ARG A 64 -4.26 22.99 -0.85
N TRP A 65 -4.60 23.01 -2.14
CA TRP A 65 -5.74 23.77 -2.65
C TRP A 65 -7.06 23.36 -2.02
N MET A 66 -7.24 22.05 -1.75
CA MET A 66 -8.42 21.53 -1.03
C MET A 66 -8.38 21.77 0.48
N GLY A 67 -7.28 22.27 1.03
CA GLY A 67 -7.10 22.43 2.48
C GLY A 67 -6.87 21.10 3.23
N LEU A 68 -6.49 20.04 2.53
CA LEU A 68 -6.21 18.72 3.11
C LEU A 68 -4.73 18.65 3.49
N ASP A 69 -4.38 19.19 4.63
CA ASP A 69 -3.04 19.14 5.19
C ASP A 69 -2.73 17.75 5.77
N TRP A 70 -1.51 17.27 5.59
CA TRP A 70 -1.04 16.00 6.14
C TRP A 70 -0.07 16.22 7.29
N ASP A 71 0.03 15.23 8.18
CA ASP A 71 0.88 15.31 9.37
C ASP A 71 2.31 14.84 9.06
N GLU A 72 2.43 13.81 8.22
CA GLU A 72 3.69 13.23 7.77
C GLU A 72 3.65 13.02 6.24
N GLY A 73 4.78 13.22 5.57
CA GLY A 73 4.84 13.07 4.11
C GLY A 73 6.19 13.47 3.50
N PRO A 74 6.32 13.43 2.17
CA PRO A 74 7.61 13.58 1.48
C PRO A 74 8.27 14.96 1.63
N ASP A 75 7.47 15.99 1.92
CA ASP A 75 7.93 17.37 2.12
C ASP A 75 7.97 17.79 3.60
N LYS A 76 7.25 17.10 4.47
CA LYS A 76 7.22 17.37 5.91
C LYS A 76 8.15 16.47 6.73
N GLY A 77 8.45 15.27 6.20
CA GLY A 77 9.12 14.24 6.98
C GLY A 77 8.21 13.61 8.03
N GLY A 78 8.80 13.04 9.08
CA GLY A 78 8.16 12.34 10.18
C GLY A 78 8.97 11.14 10.64
N ASP A 79 8.49 10.44 11.69
CA ASP A 79 9.24 9.36 12.34
C ASP A 79 9.27 8.04 11.53
N TYR A 80 8.40 7.91 10.53
CA TYR A 80 8.21 6.68 9.75
C TYR A 80 8.71 6.78 8.30
N GLY A 81 9.44 7.85 7.99
CA GLY A 81 10.00 8.06 6.65
C GLY A 81 11.01 7.00 6.20
N PRO A 82 11.42 7.08 4.93
CA PRO A 82 10.98 8.03 3.90
C PRO A 82 9.55 7.75 3.40
N TYR A 83 8.93 8.75 2.74
CA TYR A 83 7.52 8.70 2.31
C TYR A 83 7.34 8.59 0.79
N ARG A 84 8.40 8.26 0.06
CA ARG A 84 8.36 7.81 -1.34
C ARG A 84 8.78 6.35 -1.40
N GLN A 85 8.03 5.54 -2.14
CA GLN A 85 8.34 4.11 -2.26
C GLN A 85 9.70 3.84 -2.90
N SER A 86 10.11 4.66 -3.87
CA SER A 86 11.45 4.58 -4.48
C SER A 86 12.59 4.73 -3.47
N GLU A 87 12.39 5.43 -2.38
CA GLU A 87 13.38 5.63 -1.31
C GLU A 87 13.37 4.49 -0.26
N ARG A 88 12.42 3.55 -0.34
CA ARG A 88 12.18 2.47 0.64
C ARG A 88 12.67 1.09 0.20
N MET A 89 13.40 1.00 -0.91
CA MET A 89 13.87 -0.28 -1.49
C MET A 89 14.62 -1.17 -0.49
N HIS A 90 15.32 -0.57 0.48
CA HIS A 90 16.02 -1.31 1.53
C HIS A 90 15.06 -2.09 2.45
N LEU A 91 13.85 -1.58 2.71
CA LEU A 91 12.82 -2.27 3.49
C LEU A 91 12.25 -3.44 2.69
N TYR A 92 11.90 -3.23 1.42
CA TYR A 92 11.35 -4.29 0.59
C TYR A 92 12.34 -5.46 0.48
N LYS A 93 13.62 -5.18 0.25
CA LYS A 93 14.67 -6.21 0.22
C LYS A 93 14.83 -6.93 1.55
N LYS A 94 14.79 -6.20 2.68
CA LYS A 94 14.86 -6.78 4.01
C LYS A 94 13.73 -7.81 4.27
N TYR A 95 12.49 -7.42 4.00
CA TYR A 95 11.34 -8.30 4.21
C TYR A 95 11.28 -9.44 3.20
N THR A 96 11.71 -9.21 1.95
CA THR A 96 11.87 -10.29 0.95
C THR A 96 12.86 -11.33 1.44
N GLN A 97 14.03 -10.92 1.93
CA GLN A 97 15.02 -11.84 2.47
C GLN A 97 14.48 -12.64 3.64
N GLN A 98 13.75 -11.99 4.56
CA GLN A 98 13.10 -12.68 5.67
C GLN A 98 12.13 -13.77 5.17
N LEU A 99 11.30 -13.48 4.16
CA LEU A 99 10.37 -14.46 3.59
C LEU A 99 11.08 -15.62 2.91
N LEU A 100 12.22 -15.36 2.25
CA LEU A 100 13.08 -16.40 1.65
C LEU A 100 13.68 -17.30 2.74
N ASP A 101 14.26 -16.70 3.79
CA ASP A 101 14.87 -17.42 4.91
C ASP A 101 13.84 -18.28 5.67
N GLU A 102 12.59 -17.80 5.79
CA GLU A 102 11.48 -18.54 6.39
C GLU A 102 10.87 -19.61 5.45
N GLY A 103 11.35 -19.70 4.22
CA GLY A 103 10.82 -20.63 3.20
C GLY A 103 9.40 -20.29 2.71
N LYS A 104 8.90 -19.09 3.02
CA LYS A 104 7.59 -18.57 2.60
C LYS A 104 7.61 -17.96 1.20
N ALA A 105 8.79 -17.68 0.67
CA ALA A 105 9.03 -17.22 -0.69
C ALA A 105 10.12 -18.04 -1.37
N TYR A 106 10.25 -17.90 -2.68
CA TYR A 106 11.31 -18.51 -3.48
C TYR A 106 11.64 -17.65 -4.69
N GLU A 107 12.85 -17.83 -5.22
CA GLU A 107 13.28 -17.15 -6.44
C GLU A 107 13.04 -18.05 -7.65
N GLN A 108 12.51 -17.49 -8.72
CA GLN A 108 12.36 -18.15 -10.00
C GLN A 108 12.47 -17.14 -11.14
N ASP A 109 13.31 -17.44 -12.13
CA ASP A 109 13.51 -16.62 -13.34
C ASP A 109 13.82 -15.14 -13.05
N GLY A 110 14.54 -14.87 -11.93
CA GLY A 110 14.93 -13.52 -11.50
C GLY A 110 13.83 -12.72 -10.81
N ALA A 111 12.67 -13.33 -10.55
CA ALA A 111 11.61 -12.76 -9.73
C ALA A 111 11.48 -13.51 -8.41
N VAL A 112 10.88 -12.89 -7.39
CA VAL A 112 10.57 -13.55 -6.11
C VAL A 112 9.08 -13.75 -5.99
N PHE A 113 8.70 -14.97 -5.64
CA PHE A 113 7.31 -15.40 -5.48
C PHE A 113 7.02 -15.71 -4.02
N PHE A 114 5.90 -15.22 -3.51
CA PHE A 114 5.33 -15.60 -2.23
C PHE A 114 4.46 -16.85 -2.40
N LYS A 115 4.68 -17.86 -1.57
CA LYS A 115 3.94 -19.12 -1.59
C LYS A 115 2.54 -18.94 -1.03
N VAL A 116 1.53 -19.12 -1.84
CA VAL A 116 0.13 -19.16 -1.39
C VAL A 116 -0.18 -20.55 -0.87
N LEU A 117 -0.50 -20.67 0.41
CA LEU A 117 -0.87 -21.94 1.02
C LEU A 117 -2.36 -22.21 0.79
N PRO A 118 -2.73 -23.38 0.21
CA PRO A 118 -4.13 -23.73 0.01
C PRO A 118 -4.88 -23.93 1.32
N GLY A 119 -6.19 -23.72 1.30
CA GLY A 119 -7.08 -23.96 2.44
C GLY A 119 -6.86 -22.99 3.60
N LYS A 120 -6.30 -21.81 3.35
CA LYS A 120 -6.21 -20.74 4.35
C LYS A 120 -7.37 -19.77 4.18
N HIS A 121 -8.00 -19.45 5.30
CA HIS A 121 -9.02 -18.42 5.38
C HIS A 121 -8.40 -17.12 5.91
N ILE A 122 -8.68 -16.03 5.24
CA ILE A 122 -8.29 -14.68 5.64
C ILE A 122 -9.56 -13.98 6.10
N HIS A 123 -9.64 -13.74 7.41
CA HIS A 123 -10.76 -13.02 8.02
C HIS A 123 -10.34 -11.60 8.33
N PHE A 124 -11.15 -10.64 7.96
CA PHE A 124 -10.99 -9.27 8.39
C PHE A 124 -12.36 -8.57 8.47
N HIS A 125 -12.41 -7.52 9.27
CA HIS A 125 -13.60 -6.70 9.42
C HIS A 125 -13.49 -5.47 8.53
N ASP A 126 -14.49 -5.27 7.66
CA ASP A 126 -14.69 -4.05 6.89
C ASP A 126 -15.83 -3.24 7.50
N GLU A 127 -15.59 -1.94 7.75
CA GLU A 127 -16.57 -1.08 8.41
C GLU A 127 -17.85 -0.83 7.58
N VAL A 128 -17.82 -1.14 6.28
CA VAL A 128 -18.96 -0.97 5.36
C VAL A 128 -19.63 -2.30 5.06
N TYR A 129 -18.85 -3.34 4.79
CA TYR A 129 -19.33 -4.66 4.37
C TYR A 129 -19.42 -5.68 5.51
N GLY A 130 -18.93 -5.34 6.72
CA GLY A 130 -18.89 -6.26 7.85
C GLY A 130 -17.76 -7.27 7.76
N ASP A 131 -17.97 -8.45 8.34
CA ASP A 131 -16.97 -9.49 8.37
C ASP A 131 -16.79 -10.16 7.01
N ILE A 132 -15.58 -10.10 6.49
CA ILE A 132 -15.19 -10.69 5.21
C ILE A 132 -14.32 -11.90 5.47
N ASP A 133 -14.66 -13.00 4.82
CA ASP A 133 -13.92 -14.26 4.81
C ASP A 133 -13.52 -14.58 3.37
N VAL A 134 -12.22 -14.66 3.10
CA VAL A 134 -11.69 -14.99 1.78
C VAL A 134 -10.83 -16.24 1.91
N GLU A 135 -11.18 -17.27 1.13
CA GLU A 135 -10.31 -18.44 0.98
C GLU A 135 -9.10 -18.08 0.09
N SER A 136 -7.91 -18.48 0.51
CA SER A 136 -6.66 -18.21 -0.23
C SER A 136 -6.69 -18.74 -1.66
N GLU A 137 -7.46 -19.81 -1.91
CA GLU A 137 -7.64 -20.41 -3.24
C GLU A 137 -8.35 -19.48 -4.22
N ASN A 138 -9.21 -18.58 -3.72
CA ASN A 138 -9.92 -17.60 -4.53
C ASN A 138 -9.06 -16.41 -4.93
N ALA A 139 -7.89 -16.22 -4.29
CA ALA A 139 -7.04 -15.06 -4.54
C ALA A 139 -6.26 -15.15 -5.87
N SER A 140 -5.94 -16.35 -6.34
CA SER A 140 -5.24 -16.53 -7.63
C SER A 140 -5.24 -18.00 -8.08
N VAL A 141 -5.90 -18.30 -9.18
CA VAL A 141 -5.96 -19.65 -9.77
C VAL A 141 -5.41 -19.61 -11.18
N ASN A 142 -4.54 -20.56 -11.53
CA ASN A 142 -4.08 -20.79 -12.89
C ASN A 142 -5.19 -21.39 -13.76
N GLN A 143 -5.00 -21.39 -15.08
CA GLN A 143 -5.96 -21.99 -16.03
C GLN A 143 -6.18 -23.50 -15.82
N ASP A 144 -5.23 -24.19 -15.19
CA ASP A 144 -5.29 -25.60 -14.83
C ASP A 144 -5.90 -25.87 -13.43
N GLY A 145 -6.37 -24.81 -12.74
CA GLY A 145 -6.97 -24.91 -11.41
C GLY A 145 -5.96 -24.96 -10.26
N THR A 146 -4.65 -24.85 -10.54
CA THR A 146 -3.63 -24.77 -9.48
C THR A 146 -3.57 -23.37 -8.88
N ILE A 147 -3.26 -23.28 -7.58
CA ILE A 147 -3.05 -21.99 -6.90
C ILE A 147 -1.78 -21.37 -7.44
N LYS A 148 -1.89 -20.10 -7.80
CA LYS A 148 -0.78 -19.32 -8.33
C LYS A 148 -0.09 -18.55 -7.22
N ASP A 149 1.21 -18.77 -7.04
CA ASP A 149 2.03 -17.98 -6.16
C ASP A 149 2.12 -16.51 -6.63
N ILE A 150 2.23 -15.60 -5.67
CA ILE A 150 2.15 -14.16 -5.93
C ILE A 150 3.56 -13.60 -6.14
N VAL A 151 3.80 -12.94 -7.26
CA VAL A 151 5.04 -12.19 -7.48
C VAL A 151 5.10 -11.03 -6.48
N ILE A 152 6.12 -11.00 -5.64
CA ILE A 152 6.37 -9.92 -4.67
C ILE A 152 7.50 -8.99 -5.12
N MET A 153 8.55 -9.54 -5.75
CA MET A 153 9.61 -8.74 -6.38
C MET A 153 9.72 -9.11 -7.85
N LYS A 154 9.71 -8.10 -8.70
CA LYS A 154 9.84 -8.24 -10.15
C LYS A 154 11.30 -8.48 -10.56
N ARG A 155 11.52 -8.92 -11.80
CA ARG A 155 12.86 -9.19 -12.38
C ARG A 155 13.77 -7.95 -12.40
N ASP A 156 13.19 -6.76 -12.49
CA ASP A 156 13.91 -5.49 -12.43
C ASP A 156 14.30 -5.08 -11.01
N GLY A 157 13.96 -5.92 -10.01
CA GLY A 157 14.24 -5.68 -8.60
C GLY A 157 13.24 -4.75 -7.91
N MET A 158 12.19 -4.32 -8.61
CA MET A 158 11.13 -3.50 -8.02
C MET A 158 10.07 -4.38 -7.34
N PRO A 159 9.49 -3.95 -6.20
CA PRO A 159 8.37 -4.65 -5.59
C PRO A 159 7.11 -4.55 -6.46
N THR A 160 6.21 -5.51 -6.31
CA THR A 160 4.85 -5.35 -6.82
C THR A 160 4.07 -4.37 -5.92
N TYR A 161 3.02 -3.77 -6.49
CA TYR A 161 2.18 -2.79 -5.80
C TYR A 161 1.68 -3.31 -4.43
N ASN A 162 1.00 -4.45 -4.42
CA ASN A 162 0.43 -5.01 -3.20
C ASN A 162 1.49 -5.32 -2.14
N TYR A 163 2.65 -5.83 -2.56
CA TYR A 163 3.74 -6.13 -1.63
C TYR A 163 4.33 -4.87 -0.99
N ALA A 164 4.57 -3.83 -1.79
CA ALA A 164 5.06 -2.55 -1.29
C ALA A 164 4.08 -1.93 -0.29
N VAL A 165 2.78 -1.90 -0.62
CA VAL A 165 1.73 -1.34 0.25
C VAL A 165 1.68 -2.03 1.61
N VAL A 166 1.75 -3.38 1.65
CA VAL A 166 1.73 -4.14 2.92
C VAL A 166 2.91 -3.77 3.82
N ILE A 167 4.13 -3.71 3.25
CA ILE A 167 5.33 -3.35 4.01
C ILE A 167 5.26 -1.90 4.49
N ASP A 168 4.79 -1.01 3.63
CA ASP A 168 4.71 0.41 3.95
C ASP A 168 3.66 0.68 5.03
N ASP A 169 2.46 0.12 4.90
CA ASP A 169 1.43 0.28 5.91
C ASP A 169 1.87 -0.28 7.26
N TYR A 170 2.51 -1.46 7.27
CA TYR A 170 3.06 -2.05 8.48
C TYR A 170 4.15 -1.18 9.11
N THR A 171 5.16 -0.78 8.34
CA THR A 171 6.31 -0.03 8.85
C THR A 171 6.01 1.44 9.16
N MET A 172 4.93 2.00 8.61
CA MET A 172 4.42 3.33 8.93
C MET A 172 3.39 3.30 10.06
N GLY A 173 3.06 2.12 10.61
CA GLY A 173 2.08 1.96 11.69
C GLY A 173 0.66 2.36 11.28
N ILE A 174 0.30 2.20 10.00
CA ILE A 174 -1.06 2.42 9.53
C ILE A 174 -1.97 1.36 10.15
N ASN A 175 -3.01 1.78 10.84
CA ASN A 175 -3.91 0.90 11.56
C ASN A 175 -5.37 1.01 11.10
N MET A 176 -5.66 1.93 10.17
CA MET A 176 -6.96 2.04 9.51
C MET A 176 -6.74 2.39 8.04
N VAL A 177 -7.38 1.64 7.13
CA VAL A 177 -7.25 1.82 5.69
C VAL A 177 -8.60 2.24 5.11
N ILE A 178 -8.62 3.41 4.45
CA ILE A 178 -9.77 3.86 3.65
C ILE A 178 -9.31 3.94 2.20
N ARG A 179 -9.97 3.19 1.33
CA ARG A 179 -9.66 3.12 -0.11
C ARG A 179 -10.90 2.68 -0.90
N GLY A 180 -10.81 2.70 -2.23
CA GLY A 180 -11.90 2.26 -3.09
C GLY A 180 -12.29 0.80 -2.88
N GLU A 181 -13.54 0.47 -3.15
CA GLU A 181 -14.10 -0.89 -3.02
C GLU A 181 -13.37 -1.91 -3.89
N ASP A 182 -12.88 -1.49 -5.06
CA ASP A 182 -12.10 -2.28 -6.00
C ASP A 182 -10.78 -2.82 -5.40
N HIS A 183 -10.39 -2.33 -4.24
CA HIS A 183 -9.20 -2.77 -3.51
C HIS A 183 -9.49 -3.69 -2.31
N VAL A 184 -10.74 -4.05 -2.03
CA VAL A 184 -11.09 -4.85 -0.84
C VAL A 184 -10.40 -6.22 -0.84
N ILE A 185 -10.18 -6.80 -2.03
CA ILE A 185 -9.58 -8.14 -2.19
C ILE A 185 -8.04 -8.07 -2.40
N ASN A 186 -7.44 -6.86 -2.42
CA ASN A 186 -6.01 -6.68 -2.67
C ASN A 186 -5.19 -6.70 -1.38
#